data_58718cedab7005cad9fad3754b7fe8e3
#
_entry.id   58718cedab7005cad9fad3754b7fe8e3
#
_cell.length_a   1.000
_cell.length_b   1.000
_cell.length_c   1.000
_cell.angle_alpha   90.00
_cell.angle_beta   90.00
_cell.angle_gamma   90.00
#
_symmetry.space_group_name_H-M   'P 1'
#
loop_
_entity.id
_entity.type
_entity.pdbx_description
1 polymer ?
#
loop_
_entity_poly.entity_id
_entity_poly.type
_entity_poly.pdbx_seq_one_letter_code
_entity_poly.pdbx_strand_id
1 'polypeptide(L)'
;LAKIHGLLRTARLPAELLTQRNRTIDVRIGKAIPLKDQDNHETVSDYASFMRRKVYMLSNSFERKHLLKRVPRPLRRRSKKVEPIAPAMALSVLEKEIALLQRQNKSLLASKDYELFLSSALEIPNILTEIGRQREMAFRAVGEGTNKPLDLDHFDQDYLHLFLWDHNAKSMVGAYRLGLGKVLMNKRGISGFYLAELFKFDTEIHYILNNTMELGRAFVAQEYQQRPMPLFLLWKGIIHATLRHPEYDYLMGSVSI
;
A
#
# COMPACT_ATOMS: atom_id res chain seq x y z
N LEU A 1 38.24 0.70 6.35
CA LEU A 1 38.61 1.89 5.52
C LEU A 1 38.22 3.25 6.14
N ALA A 2 37.50 3.28 7.26
CA ALA A 2 37.02 4.52 7.91
C ALA A 2 38.11 5.35 8.68
N LYS A 3 39.34 4.92 8.68
CA LYS A 3 40.45 5.57 9.43
C LYS A 3 41.51 6.25 8.55
N ILE A 4 41.26 6.47 7.27
CA ILE A 4 42.23 7.15 6.41
C ILE A 4 41.94 8.65 6.42
N HIS A 5 42.98 9.45 6.71
CA HIS A 5 42.95 10.92 6.78
C HIS A 5 42.22 11.53 5.57
N GLY A 6 41.39 12.55 5.78
CA GLY A 6 40.52 13.13 4.75
C GLY A 6 41.20 13.52 3.43
N LEU A 7 42.45 14.00 3.50
CA LEU A 7 43.28 14.36 2.33
C LEU A 7 43.61 13.15 1.41
N LEU A 8 43.88 11.97 1.98
CA LEU A 8 44.16 10.75 1.21
C LEU A 8 42.89 10.22 0.52
N ARG A 9 41.73 10.48 1.10
CA ARG A 9 40.43 10.14 0.52
C ARG A 9 40.13 10.99 -0.72
N THR A 10 40.44 12.29 -0.67
CA THR A 10 40.26 13.20 -1.80
C THR A 10 41.26 12.95 -2.94
N ALA A 11 42.51 12.59 -2.60
CA ALA A 11 43.54 12.25 -3.58
C ALA A 11 43.24 10.94 -4.37
N ARG A 12 42.39 10.06 -3.86
CA ARG A 12 41.94 8.84 -4.55
C ARG A 12 40.76 9.05 -5.53
N LEU A 13 40.04 10.15 -5.42
CA LEU A 13 38.89 10.43 -6.27
C LEU A 13 39.19 10.33 -7.78
N PRO A 14 40.29 10.90 -8.33
CA PRO A 14 40.62 10.76 -9.74
C PRO A 14 40.88 9.32 -10.16
N ALA A 15 41.56 8.53 -9.31
CA ALA A 15 41.83 7.13 -9.59
C ALA A 15 40.55 6.29 -9.54
N GLU A 16 39.63 6.59 -8.62
CA GLU A 16 38.32 5.91 -8.54
C GLU A 16 37.45 6.23 -9.76
N LEU A 17 37.48 7.46 -10.27
CA LEU A 17 36.76 7.84 -11.50
C LEU A 17 37.28 7.08 -12.72
N LEU A 18 38.57 6.86 -12.81
CA LEU A 18 39.21 6.12 -13.93
C LEU A 18 38.93 4.60 -13.84
N THR A 19 38.92 4.06 -12.61
CA THR A 19 38.67 2.61 -12.37
C THR A 19 37.18 2.24 -12.46
N GLN A 20 36.29 3.23 -12.35
CA GLN A 20 34.83 3.04 -12.45
C GLN A 20 34.30 3.25 -13.89
N ARG A 21 35.20 3.33 -14.88
CA ARG A 21 34.83 3.45 -16.30
C ARG A 21 33.85 2.32 -16.69
N ASN A 22 32.70 2.67 -17.28
CA ASN A 22 31.60 1.77 -17.65
C ASN A 22 30.75 1.23 -16.46
N ARG A 23 30.76 1.87 -15.29
CA ARG A 23 29.79 1.55 -14.24
C ARG A 23 28.61 2.51 -14.29
N THR A 24 27.42 1.99 -14.05
CA THR A 24 26.23 2.79 -13.85
C THR A 24 26.33 3.47 -12.49
N ILE A 25 26.10 4.79 -12.45
CA ILE A 25 25.99 5.57 -11.23
C ILE A 25 24.51 5.84 -11.01
N ASP A 26 23.97 5.27 -9.94
CA ASP A 26 22.59 5.53 -9.54
C ASP A 26 22.53 6.91 -8.86
N VAL A 27 21.82 7.83 -9.48
CA VAL A 27 21.58 9.16 -8.91
C VAL A 27 20.14 9.26 -8.46
N ARG A 28 19.94 9.66 -7.22
CA ARG A 28 18.59 9.90 -6.67
C ARG A 28 18.40 11.40 -6.43
N ILE A 29 17.38 11.94 -7.05
CA ILE A 29 17.02 13.35 -6.92
C ILE A 29 15.76 13.43 -6.06
N GLY A 30 15.87 14.04 -4.88
CA GLY A 30 14.74 14.29 -4.00
C GLY A 30 13.89 15.46 -4.47
N LYS A 31 12.74 15.61 -3.84
CA LYS A 31 11.90 16.79 -4.06
C LYS A 31 12.66 18.06 -3.67
N ALA A 32 12.53 19.11 -4.47
CA ALA A 32 13.09 20.41 -4.14
C ALA A 32 12.62 20.89 -2.76
N ILE A 33 13.54 21.43 -1.97
CA ILE A 33 13.25 21.95 -0.64
C ILE A 33 12.85 23.42 -0.79
N PRO A 34 11.59 23.79 -0.45
CA PRO A 34 11.16 25.18 -0.52
C PRO A 34 12.02 26.10 0.35
N LEU A 35 12.22 27.35 -0.05
CA LEU A 35 12.96 28.35 0.73
C LEU A 35 12.42 28.47 2.16
N LYS A 36 11.10 28.49 2.32
CA LYS A 36 10.45 28.49 3.64
C LYS A 36 10.94 27.39 4.58
N ASP A 37 11.20 26.19 4.05
CA ASP A 37 11.70 25.07 4.86
C ASP A 37 13.19 25.19 5.14
N GLN A 38 13.93 25.92 4.28
CA GLN A 38 15.36 26.21 4.48
C GLN A 38 15.57 27.29 5.55
N ASP A 39 14.69 28.29 5.61
CA ASP A 39 14.78 29.43 6.53
C ASP A 39 14.29 29.08 7.96
N ASN A 40 13.64 27.93 8.15
CA ASN A 40 13.11 27.50 9.46
C ASN A 40 14.17 26.91 10.42
N HIS A 41 15.46 27.06 10.12
CA HIS A 41 16.55 26.52 10.92
C HIS A 41 17.35 27.65 11.60
N GLU A 42 17.36 27.62 12.94
CA GLU A 42 18.02 28.67 13.73
C GLU A 42 19.55 28.62 13.61
N THR A 43 20.14 27.46 13.34
CA THR A 43 21.58 27.28 13.23
C THR A 43 21.99 26.52 11.96
N VAL A 44 23.22 26.77 11.49
CA VAL A 44 23.83 26.03 10.39
C VAL A 44 23.91 24.53 10.71
N SER A 45 24.12 24.16 11.97
CA SER A 45 24.16 22.77 12.43
C SER A 45 22.80 22.08 12.28
N ASP A 46 21.73 22.78 12.61
CA ASP A 46 20.36 22.25 12.49
C ASP A 46 19.97 22.07 11.01
N TYR A 47 20.33 23.05 10.18
CA TYR A 47 20.14 22.94 8.73
C TYR A 47 20.95 21.79 8.14
N ALA A 48 22.22 21.63 8.54
CA ALA A 48 23.05 20.51 8.09
C ALA A 48 22.45 19.15 8.53
N SER A 49 21.90 19.08 9.74
CA SER A 49 21.23 17.87 10.26
C SER A 49 19.92 17.58 9.51
N PHE A 50 19.16 18.63 9.15
CA PHE A 50 17.98 18.52 8.29
C PHE A 50 18.35 17.99 6.90
N MET A 51 19.36 18.58 6.25
CA MET A 51 19.84 18.14 4.94
C MET A 51 20.35 16.70 4.97
N ARG A 52 21.09 16.34 6.03
CA ARG A 52 21.57 14.96 6.22
C ARG A 52 20.39 13.98 6.29
N ARG A 53 19.33 14.29 7.05
CA ARG A 53 18.11 13.45 7.12
C ARG A 53 17.44 13.32 5.76
N LYS A 54 17.28 14.43 5.01
CA LYS A 54 16.70 14.40 3.66
C LYS A 54 17.51 13.52 2.71
N VAL A 55 18.83 13.65 2.70
CA VAL A 55 19.72 12.80 1.88
C VAL A 55 19.66 11.33 2.33
N TYR A 56 19.61 11.09 3.65
CA TYR A 56 19.50 9.75 4.18
C TYR A 56 18.20 9.07 3.80
N MET A 57 17.09 9.82 3.76
CA MET A 57 15.80 9.31 3.29
C MET A 57 15.80 8.97 1.79
N LEU A 58 16.69 9.57 0.99
CA LEU A 58 16.88 9.18 -0.41
C LEU A 58 17.69 7.90 -0.55
N SER A 59 18.54 7.57 0.44
CA SER A 59 19.24 6.30 0.48
C SER A 59 18.31 5.24 1.07
N ASN A 60 17.61 4.50 0.22
CA ASN A 60 16.79 3.40 0.68
C ASN A 60 17.69 2.32 1.29
N SER A 61 17.71 2.21 2.63
CA SER A 61 18.50 1.22 3.35
C SER A 61 18.03 -0.22 3.11
N PHE A 62 16.82 -0.39 2.58
CA PHE A 62 16.26 -1.68 2.19
C PHE A 62 16.71 -2.12 0.78
N GLU A 63 17.22 -1.22 -0.03
CA GLU A 63 18.03 -1.64 -1.17
C GLU A 63 19.39 -2.15 -0.65
N ARG A 64 19.38 -3.36 -0.10
CA ARG A 64 20.62 -4.12 -0.10
C ARG A 64 21.07 -4.15 -1.55
N LYS A 65 22.14 -3.43 -1.88
CA LYS A 65 22.95 -3.78 -3.04
C LYS A 65 23.31 -5.24 -2.80
N HIS A 66 22.49 -6.13 -3.34
CA HIS A 66 22.94 -7.49 -3.50
C HIS A 66 24.20 -7.36 -4.32
N LEU A 67 25.35 -7.41 -3.63
CA LEU A 67 26.52 -8.02 -4.23
C LEU A 67 26.01 -9.37 -4.71
N LEU A 68 25.51 -9.39 -5.92
CA LEU A 68 25.17 -10.61 -6.64
C LEU A 68 26.49 -11.38 -6.75
N LYS A 69 26.85 -12.14 -5.71
CA LYS A 69 27.45 -13.42 -5.96
C LYS A 69 26.55 -13.99 -7.05
N ARG A 70 27.11 -14.25 -8.23
CA ARG A 70 26.40 -14.92 -9.32
C ARG A 70 25.78 -16.18 -8.73
N VAL A 71 24.57 -16.02 -8.18
CA VAL A 71 23.71 -17.14 -7.91
C VAL A 71 23.39 -17.66 -9.30
N PRO A 72 23.65 -18.93 -9.59
CA PRO A 72 23.27 -19.52 -10.87
C PRO A 72 21.80 -19.15 -11.06
N ARG A 73 21.49 -18.55 -12.24
CA ARG A 73 20.12 -18.14 -12.57
C ARG A 73 19.20 -19.29 -12.18
N PRO A 74 18.28 -19.10 -11.23
CA PRO A 74 17.32 -20.14 -10.94
C PRO A 74 16.65 -20.45 -12.27
N LEU A 75 16.63 -21.72 -12.63
CA LEU A 75 15.88 -22.27 -13.76
C LEU A 75 14.61 -21.44 -13.91
N ARG A 76 14.46 -20.84 -15.09
CA ARG A 76 13.37 -19.98 -15.53
C ARG A 76 12.08 -20.40 -14.80
N ARG A 77 11.71 -19.63 -13.77
CA ARG A 77 10.42 -19.81 -13.10
C ARG A 77 9.41 -19.80 -14.24
N ARG A 78 8.75 -20.92 -14.52
CA ARG A 78 7.67 -20.99 -15.50
C ARG A 78 6.83 -19.74 -15.29
N SER A 79 6.76 -18.86 -16.28
CA SER A 79 5.89 -17.69 -16.20
C SER A 79 4.53 -18.24 -15.85
N LYS A 80 3.99 -17.83 -14.69
CA LYS A 80 2.61 -18.23 -14.34
C LYS A 80 1.76 -17.79 -15.50
N LYS A 81 1.02 -18.73 -16.08
CA LYS A 81 0.11 -18.45 -17.20
C LYS A 81 -0.84 -17.35 -16.73
N VAL A 82 -0.91 -16.26 -17.46
CA VAL A 82 -1.85 -15.18 -17.18
C VAL A 82 -3.23 -15.69 -17.54
N GLU A 83 -4.09 -15.81 -16.55
CA GLU A 83 -5.49 -16.20 -16.75
C GLU A 83 -6.31 -14.98 -17.19
N PRO A 84 -7.37 -15.14 -17.99
CA PRO A 84 -8.27 -14.05 -18.31
C PRO A 84 -8.94 -13.53 -17.04
N ILE A 85 -9.16 -12.23 -16.99
CA ILE A 85 -9.89 -11.59 -15.89
C ILE A 85 -11.35 -12.08 -15.93
N ALA A 86 -11.93 -12.31 -14.76
CA ALA A 86 -13.32 -12.72 -14.62
C ALA A 86 -14.26 -11.69 -15.28
N PRO A 87 -15.42 -12.11 -15.81
CA PRO A 87 -16.42 -11.17 -16.33
C PRO A 87 -16.91 -10.24 -15.23
N ALA A 88 -17.35 -9.04 -15.61
CA ALA A 88 -17.96 -8.09 -14.69
C ALA A 88 -19.23 -8.67 -14.07
N MET A 89 -19.46 -8.36 -12.80
CA MET A 89 -20.69 -8.73 -12.12
C MET A 89 -21.90 -7.98 -12.74
N ALA A 90 -23.03 -8.65 -12.82
CA ALA A 90 -24.25 -8.03 -13.33
C ALA A 90 -24.64 -6.82 -12.46
N LEU A 91 -24.85 -5.67 -13.09
CA LEU A 91 -25.17 -4.42 -12.40
C LEU A 91 -26.37 -4.56 -11.45
N SER A 92 -27.43 -5.26 -11.89
CA SER A 92 -28.64 -5.46 -11.09
C SER A 92 -28.37 -6.24 -9.77
N VAL A 93 -27.31 -7.06 -9.74
CA VAL A 93 -26.92 -7.81 -8.54
C VAL A 93 -26.17 -6.88 -7.60
N LEU A 94 -25.24 -6.07 -8.12
CA LEU A 94 -24.50 -5.09 -7.33
C LEU A 94 -25.43 -4.04 -6.73
N GLU A 95 -26.37 -3.48 -7.52
CA GLU A 95 -27.34 -2.50 -7.03
C GLU A 95 -28.23 -3.06 -5.91
N LYS A 96 -28.58 -4.35 -5.96
CA LYS A 96 -29.33 -5.00 -4.87
C LYS A 96 -28.53 -5.06 -3.56
N GLU A 97 -27.25 -5.41 -3.63
CA GLU A 97 -26.38 -5.41 -2.44
C GLU A 97 -26.17 -3.99 -1.91
N ILE A 98 -25.96 -2.99 -2.79
CA ILE A 98 -25.86 -1.57 -2.39
C ILE A 98 -27.14 -1.13 -1.67
N ALA A 99 -28.31 -1.41 -2.23
CA ALA A 99 -29.59 -1.05 -1.62
C ALA A 99 -29.79 -1.74 -0.25
N LEU A 100 -29.32 -2.98 -0.10
CA LEU A 100 -29.36 -3.69 1.17
C LEU A 100 -28.45 -3.01 2.20
N LEU A 101 -27.23 -2.64 1.83
CA LEU A 101 -26.29 -1.94 2.71
C LEU A 101 -26.83 -0.58 3.17
N GLN A 102 -27.50 0.15 2.27
CA GLN A 102 -28.16 1.41 2.61
C GLN A 102 -29.26 1.21 3.67
N ARG A 103 -30.12 0.20 3.48
CA ARG A 103 -31.17 -0.16 4.45
C ARG A 103 -30.62 -0.58 5.81
N GLN A 104 -29.43 -1.17 5.84
CA GLN A 104 -28.73 -1.60 7.04
C GLN A 104 -27.87 -0.50 7.68
N ASN A 105 -27.90 0.74 7.15
CA ASN A 105 -27.07 1.86 7.60
C ASN A 105 -25.56 1.57 7.61
N LYS A 106 -25.09 0.79 6.61
CA LYS A 106 -23.67 0.47 6.43
C LYS A 106 -22.90 1.56 5.68
N SER A 107 -23.58 2.61 5.23
CA SER A 107 -22.96 3.80 4.65
C SER A 107 -22.14 4.53 5.71
N LEU A 108 -20.89 4.87 5.36
CA LEU A 108 -20.02 5.69 6.19
C LEU A 108 -20.16 7.18 5.86
N LEU A 109 -20.30 7.47 4.57
CA LEU A 109 -20.30 8.82 4.04
C LEU A 109 -20.96 8.81 2.65
N ALA A 110 -21.81 9.77 2.39
CA ALA A 110 -22.31 10.11 1.06
C ALA A 110 -21.83 11.52 0.65
N SER A 111 -21.37 11.69 -0.57
CA SER A 111 -20.91 12.97 -1.12
C SER A 111 -21.24 13.05 -2.61
N LYS A 112 -22.23 13.84 -2.96
CA LYS A 112 -22.79 13.95 -4.33
C LYS A 112 -23.21 12.56 -4.83
N ASP A 113 -22.59 12.11 -5.93
CA ASP A 113 -22.87 10.83 -6.57
C ASP A 113 -22.10 9.66 -5.93
N TYR A 114 -21.20 9.94 -5.00
CA TYR A 114 -20.36 8.93 -4.35
C TYR A 114 -20.89 8.53 -2.99
N GLU A 115 -20.89 7.24 -2.73
CA GLU A 115 -21.21 6.69 -1.42
C GLU A 115 -20.16 5.67 -0.98
N LEU A 116 -19.74 5.76 0.27
CA LEU A 116 -18.70 4.96 0.87
C LEU A 116 -19.31 3.99 1.87
N PHE A 117 -18.97 2.72 1.75
CA PHE A 117 -19.46 1.64 2.59
C PHE A 117 -18.33 0.93 3.32
N LEU A 118 -18.64 0.38 4.49
CA LEU A 118 -17.78 -0.54 5.23
C LEU A 118 -18.58 -1.78 5.59
N SER A 119 -18.14 -2.95 5.12
CA SER A 119 -18.90 -4.18 5.30
C SER A 119 -18.00 -5.41 5.37
N SER A 120 -18.49 -6.50 5.94
CA SER A 120 -17.82 -7.80 5.94
C SER A 120 -18.04 -8.54 4.62
N ALA A 121 -17.16 -9.50 4.32
CA ALA A 121 -17.26 -10.34 3.12
C ALA A 121 -18.62 -11.05 2.99
N LEU A 122 -19.18 -11.49 4.11
CA LEU A 122 -20.46 -12.22 4.15
C LEU A 122 -21.66 -11.36 3.73
N GLU A 123 -21.58 -10.05 3.96
CA GLU A 123 -22.66 -9.10 3.63
C GLU A 123 -22.62 -8.65 2.16
N ILE A 124 -21.48 -8.83 1.48
CA ILE A 124 -21.23 -8.29 0.13
C ILE A 124 -20.64 -9.32 -0.84
N PRO A 125 -21.14 -10.55 -0.93
CA PRO A 125 -20.48 -11.61 -1.71
C PRO A 125 -20.28 -11.25 -3.19
N ASN A 126 -21.23 -10.56 -3.81
CA ASN A 126 -21.12 -10.15 -5.21
C ASN A 126 -20.26 -8.89 -5.38
N ILE A 127 -20.42 -7.91 -4.49
CA ILE A 127 -19.54 -6.72 -4.46
C ILE A 127 -18.10 -7.15 -4.18
N LEU A 128 -17.86 -8.13 -3.29
CA LEU A 128 -16.52 -8.66 -3.02
C LEU A 128 -15.90 -9.31 -4.27
N THR A 129 -16.70 -10.03 -5.04
CA THR A 129 -16.26 -10.59 -6.33
C THR A 129 -15.85 -9.48 -7.30
N GLU A 130 -16.65 -8.41 -7.39
CA GLU A 130 -16.33 -7.25 -8.23
C GLU A 130 -15.11 -6.48 -7.70
N ILE A 131 -14.94 -6.35 -6.38
CA ILE A 131 -13.71 -5.82 -5.75
C ILE A 131 -12.50 -6.63 -6.22
N GLY A 132 -12.57 -7.97 -6.13
CA GLY A 132 -11.48 -8.86 -6.57
C GLY A 132 -11.15 -8.71 -8.04
N ARG A 133 -12.17 -8.54 -8.89
CA ARG A 133 -12.01 -8.30 -10.32
C ARG A 133 -11.32 -6.98 -10.63
N GLN A 134 -11.83 -5.88 -10.08
CA GLN A 134 -11.29 -4.53 -10.28
C GLN A 134 -9.87 -4.40 -9.71
N ARG A 135 -9.62 -5.02 -8.56
CA ARG A 135 -8.32 -5.07 -7.90
C ARG A 135 -7.29 -5.80 -8.76
N GLU A 136 -7.64 -6.95 -9.34
CA GLU A 136 -6.75 -7.65 -10.29
C GLU A 136 -6.46 -6.80 -11.52
N MET A 137 -7.46 -6.12 -12.08
CA MET A 137 -7.26 -5.20 -13.22
C MET A 137 -6.28 -4.08 -12.87
N ALA A 138 -6.51 -3.41 -11.74
CA ALA A 138 -5.69 -2.28 -11.31
C ALA A 138 -4.24 -2.71 -11.03
N PHE A 139 -4.02 -3.81 -10.30
CA PHE A 139 -2.69 -4.29 -9.97
C PHE A 139 -1.98 -4.91 -11.18
N ARG A 140 -2.71 -5.58 -12.07
CA ARG A 140 -2.12 -6.12 -13.31
C ARG A 140 -1.61 -5.01 -14.23
N ALA A 141 -2.30 -3.87 -14.27
CA ALA A 141 -1.88 -2.71 -15.06
C ALA A 141 -0.51 -2.15 -14.64
N VAL A 142 -0.13 -2.31 -13.36
CA VAL A 142 1.17 -1.88 -12.80
C VAL A 142 2.15 -3.03 -12.57
N GLY A 143 1.83 -4.24 -13.06
CA GLY A 143 2.71 -5.40 -12.97
C GLY A 143 2.68 -6.12 -11.61
N GLU A 144 1.76 -5.77 -10.72
CA GLU A 144 1.61 -6.35 -9.37
C GLU A 144 0.43 -7.34 -9.26
N GLY A 145 -0.25 -7.63 -10.37
CA GLY A 145 -1.38 -8.55 -10.42
C GLY A 145 -1.01 -9.99 -10.04
N THR A 146 -2.01 -10.72 -9.55
CA THR A 146 -1.86 -12.14 -9.19
C THR A 146 -1.81 -13.05 -10.41
N ASN A 147 -2.17 -12.56 -11.59
CA ASN A 147 -2.41 -13.28 -12.85
C ASN A 147 -3.55 -14.31 -12.78
N LYS A 148 -4.42 -14.20 -11.78
CA LYS A 148 -5.65 -14.99 -11.62
C LYS A 148 -6.84 -14.20 -12.17
N PRO A 149 -8.00 -14.84 -12.37
CA PRO A 149 -9.22 -14.13 -12.79
C PRO A 149 -9.69 -13.06 -11.81
N LEU A 150 -9.43 -13.26 -10.51
CA LEU A 150 -9.78 -12.39 -9.40
C LEU A 150 -8.61 -12.31 -8.42
N ASP A 151 -8.32 -11.13 -7.90
CA ASP A 151 -7.42 -10.95 -6.75
C ASP A 151 -8.22 -11.07 -5.46
N LEU A 152 -8.53 -12.30 -5.07
CA LEU A 152 -9.12 -12.65 -3.78
C LEU A 152 -8.24 -13.69 -3.10
N ASP A 153 -8.09 -13.55 -1.78
CA ASP A 153 -7.35 -14.45 -0.94
C ASP A 153 -8.14 -14.80 0.33
N HIS A 154 -7.60 -15.67 1.18
CA HIS A 154 -8.26 -16.11 2.40
C HIS A 154 -8.45 -14.98 3.44
N PHE A 155 -7.63 -13.94 3.38
CA PHE A 155 -7.77 -12.78 4.26
C PHE A 155 -9.04 -11.98 3.97
N ASP A 156 -9.50 -11.98 2.71
CA ASP A 156 -10.71 -11.24 2.32
C ASP A 156 -11.94 -11.67 3.12
N GLN A 157 -11.97 -12.91 3.65
CA GLN A 157 -13.07 -13.44 4.46
C GLN A 157 -13.09 -12.90 5.89
N ASP A 158 -11.94 -12.54 6.45
CA ASP A 158 -11.80 -12.11 7.84
C ASP A 158 -11.67 -10.59 7.99
N TYR A 159 -11.45 -9.88 6.88
CA TYR A 159 -11.30 -8.44 6.83
C TYR A 159 -12.61 -7.73 6.50
N LEU A 160 -12.70 -6.47 6.90
CA LEU A 160 -13.73 -5.57 6.40
C LEU A 160 -13.28 -4.98 5.05
N HIS A 161 -14.27 -4.65 4.23
CA HIS A 161 -14.08 -4.01 2.95
C HIS A 161 -14.65 -2.60 3.00
N LEU A 162 -13.76 -1.60 2.89
CA LEU A 162 -14.12 -0.22 2.67
C LEU A 162 -14.13 0.01 1.16
N PHE A 163 -15.27 0.39 0.60
CA PHE A 163 -15.37 0.60 -0.84
C PHE A 163 -16.22 1.81 -1.19
N LEU A 164 -15.88 2.44 -2.29
CA LEU A 164 -16.53 3.62 -2.83
C LEU A 164 -17.36 3.24 -4.06
N TRP A 165 -18.62 3.61 -4.06
CA TRP A 165 -19.58 3.40 -5.15
C TRP A 165 -19.95 4.73 -5.78
N ASP A 166 -20.04 4.77 -7.12
CA ASP A 166 -20.54 5.90 -7.90
C ASP A 166 -21.96 5.58 -8.35
N HIS A 167 -22.96 6.29 -7.79
CA HIS A 167 -24.37 6.10 -8.10
C HIS A 167 -24.74 6.57 -9.50
N ASN A 168 -24.05 7.59 -10.01
CA ASN A 168 -24.32 8.11 -11.36
C ASN A 168 -23.79 7.15 -12.43
N ALA A 169 -22.54 6.72 -12.29
CA ALA A 169 -21.93 5.74 -13.19
C ALA A 169 -22.34 4.29 -12.88
N LYS A 170 -22.98 4.05 -11.73
CA LYS A 170 -23.37 2.73 -11.22
C LYS A 170 -22.19 1.74 -11.21
N SER A 171 -21.07 2.18 -10.67
CA SER A 171 -19.81 1.42 -10.72
C SER A 171 -18.99 1.52 -9.45
N MET A 172 -18.15 0.52 -9.26
CA MET A 172 -17.13 0.48 -8.22
C MET A 172 -16.01 1.47 -8.57
N VAL A 173 -15.71 2.38 -7.64
CA VAL A 173 -14.66 3.41 -7.82
C VAL A 173 -13.32 2.97 -7.27
N GLY A 174 -13.33 2.24 -6.17
CA GLY A 174 -12.12 1.76 -5.50
C GLY A 174 -12.43 1.17 -4.14
N ALA A 175 -11.45 0.52 -3.54
CA ALA A 175 -11.62 -0.11 -2.24
C ALA A 175 -10.30 -0.22 -1.46
N TYR A 176 -10.45 -0.46 -0.15
CA TYR A 176 -9.43 -0.88 0.80
C TYR A 176 -9.91 -2.12 1.56
N ARG A 177 -8.95 -2.93 2.00
CA ARG A 177 -9.19 -4.03 2.94
C ARG A 177 -8.70 -3.62 4.32
N LEU A 178 -9.54 -3.75 5.35
CA LEU A 178 -9.28 -3.35 6.73
C LEU A 178 -9.33 -4.56 7.66
N GLY A 179 -8.21 -4.92 8.25
CA GLY A 179 -8.11 -6.01 9.23
C GLY A 179 -8.18 -5.46 10.65
N LEU A 180 -9.15 -5.92 11.43
CA LEU A 180 -9.29 -5.53 12.83
C LEU A 180 -8.43 -6.42 13.71
N GLY A 181 -7.31 -5.90 14.25
CA GLY A 181 -6.26 -6.66 14.91
C GLY A 181 -6.74 -7.61 15.99
N LYS A 182 -7.62 -7.15 16.89
CA LYS A 182 -8.19 -8.00 17.95
C LYS A 182 -9.00 -9.16 17.38
N VAL A 183 -9.75 -8.92 16.30
CA VAL A 183 -10.54 -9.97 15.63
C VAL A 183 -9.62 -10.97 14.95
N LEU A 184 -8.61 -10.50 14.24
CA LEU A 184 -7.63 -11.34 13.53
C LEU A 184 -6.82 -12.21 14.51
N MET A 185 -6.32 -11.59 15.60
CA MET A 185 -5.59 -12.31 16.64
C MET A 185 -6.43 -13.40 17.30
N ASN A 186 -7.71 -13.14 17.57
CA ASN A 186 -8.60 -14.12 18.17
C ASN A 186 -8.95 -15.28 17.22
N LYS A 187 -9.06 -15.02 15.93
CA LYS A 187 -9.42 -16.04 14.92
C LYS A 187 -8.23 -16.90 14.49
N ARG A 188 -7.08 -16.27 14.23
CA ARG A 188 -5.94 -16.91 13.57
C ARG A 188 -4.58 -16.58 14.20
N GLY A 189 -4.54 -15.83 15.30
CA GLY A 189 -3.31 -15.29 15.84
C GLY A 189 -2.62 -14.37 14.85
N ILE A 190 -1.28 -14.33 14.90
CA ILE A 190 -0.46 -13.51 13.99
C ILE A 190 -0.70 -13.85 12.52
N SER A 191 -0.96 -15.11 12.17
CA SER A 191 -1.21 -15.52 10.79
C SER A 191 -2.51 -14.94 10.19
N GLY A 192 -3.33 -14.28 11.00
CA GLY A 192 -4.49 -13.51 10.55
C GLY A 192 -4.13 -12.21 9.84
N PHE A 193 -2.91 -11.69 10.05
CA PHE A 193 -2.44 -10.48 9.41
C PHE A 193 -1.76 -10.78 8.07
N TYR A 194 -2.11 -10.04 7.03
CA TYR A 194 -1.44 -10.16 5.73
C TYR A 194 0.05 -9.84 5.82
N LEU A 195 0.41 -8.83 6.64
CA LEU A 195 1.81 -8.46 6.83
C LEU A 195 2.65 -9.57 7.48
N ALA A 196 2.04 -10.55 8.15
CA ALA A 196 2.75 -11.71 8.68
C ALA A 196 3.26 -12.66 7.58
N GLU A 197 2.74 -12.59 6.36
CA GLU A 197 3.31 -13.29 5.20
C GLU A 197 4.59 -12.61 4.69
N LEU A 198 4.76 -11.32 4.96
CA LEU A 198 5.88 -10.50 4.47
C LEU A 198 6.96 -10.30 5.53
N PHE A 199 6.58 -10.25 6.80
CA PHE A 199 7.45 -9.93 7.92
C PHE A 199 7.29 -10.94 9.06
N LYS A 200 8.36 -11.14 9.82
CA LYS A 200 8.31 -11.85 11.10
C LYS A 200 8.07 -10.83 12.20
N PHE A 201 7.09 -11.09 13.02
CA PHE A 201 6.74 -10.27 14.17
C PHE A 201 7.27 -10.89 15.46
N ASP A 202 7.97 -10.11 16.26
CA ASP A 202 8.40 -10.52 17.59
C ASP A 202 7.20 -10.50 18.56
N THR A 203 7.27 -11.32 19.60
CA THR A 203 6.19 -11.43 20.60
C THR A 203 5.89 -10.11 21.31
N GLU A 204 6.89 -9.26 21.45
CA GLU A 204 6.81 -7.94 22.09
C GLU A 204 5.79 -7.01 21.40
N ILE A 205 5.56 -7.17 20.08
CA ILE A 205 4.62 -6.31 19.36
C ILE A 205 3.20 -6.88 19.30
N HIS A 206 2.92 -8.04 19.92
CA HIS A 206 1.56 -8.63 19.91
C HIS A 206 0.52 -7.70 20.52
N TYR A 207 0.89 -6.93 21.55
CA TYR A 207 0.00 -5.91 22.12
C TYR A 207 -0.36 -4.84 21.09
N ILE A 208 0.63 -4.38 20.33
CA ILE A 208 0.41 -3.39 19.26
C ILE A 208 -0.49 -3.99 18.18
N LEU A 209 -0.22 -5.24 17.77
CA LEU A 209 -1.04 -5.92 16.75
C LEU A 209 -2.50 -6.05 17.17
N ASN A 210 -2.78 -6.36 18.43
CA ASN A 210 -4.15 -6.40 18.94
C ASN A 210 -4.87 -5.05 18.80
N ASN A 211 -4.15 -3.95 18.98
CA ASN A 211 -4.70 -2.58 18.94
C ASN A 211 -4.48 -1.91 17.57
N THR A 212 -4.22 -2.71 16.53
CA THR A 212 -3.93 -2.21 15.17
C THR A 212 -5.09 -2.49 14.22
N MET A 213 -5.38 -1.54 13.35
CA MET A 213 -6.15 -1.77 12.13
C MET A 213 -5.17 -1.90 10.96
N GLU A 214 -5.14 -3.07 10.32
CA GLU A 214 -4.30 -3.32 9.14
C GLU A 214 -5.02 -2.86 7.88
N LEU A 215 -4.35 -1.98 7.11
CA LEU A 215 -4.82 -1.47 5.84
C LEU A 215 -4.08 -2.15 4.69
N GLY A 216 -4.80 -2.62 3.70
CA GLY A 216 -4.18 -3.28 2.55
C GLY A 216 -5.04 -3.31 1.32
N ARG A 217 -4.45 -3.82 0.23
CA ARG A 217 -5.15 -4.03 -1.03
C ARG A 217 -5.89 -2.79 -1.55
N ALA A 218 -5.27 -1.62 -1.38
CA ALA A 218 -5.80 -0.35 -1.85
C ALA A 218 -5.78 -0.26 -3.38
N PHE A 219 -6.90 0.07 -3.98
CA PHE A 219 -6.94 0.39 -5.41
C PHE A 219 -8.00 1.45 -5.72
N VAL A 220 -7.78 2.14 -6.84
CA VAL A 220 -8.76 2.98 -7.51
C VAL A 220 -8.91 2.44 -8.93
N ALA A 221 -10.14 2.24 -9.39
CA ALA A 221 -10.43 1.77 -10.72
C ALA A 221 -9.86 2.72 -11.78
N GLN A 222 -9.40 2.18 -12.89
CA GLN A 222 -8.58 2.88 -13.88
C GLN A 222 -9.24 4.17 -14.38
N GLU A 223 -10.57 4.15 -14.54
CA GLU A 223 -11.38 5.29 -15.02
C GLU A 223 -11.42 6.46 -14.03
N TYR A 224 -11.04 6.21 -12.77
CA TYR A 224 -11.09 7.19 -11.68
C TYR A 224 -9.70 7.65 -11.21
N GLN A 225 -8.62 7.04 -11.66
CA GLN A 225 -7.24 7.33 -11.16
C GLN A 225 -6.80 8.78 -11.43
N GLN A 226 -7.30 9.40 -12.48
CA GLN A 226 -6.97 10.79 -12.81
C GLN A 226 -7.82 11.83 -12.03
N ARG A 227 -8.73 11.37 -11.17
CA ARG A 227 -9.63 12.22 -10.40
C ARG A 227 -9.17 12.24 -8.93
N PRO A 228 -8.97 13.41 -8.31
CA PRO A 228 -8.51 13.48 -6.92
C PRO A 228 -9.57 13.06 -5.89
N MET A 229 -10.84 13.27 -6.20
CA MET A 229 -11.95 13.04 -5.27
C MET A 229 -12.09 11.58 -4.80
N PRO A 230 -11.98 10.55 -5.66
CA PRO A 230 -12.07 9.15 -5.23
C PRO A 230 -11.06 8.77 -4.15
N LEU A 231 -9.80 9.11 -4.35
CA LEU A 231 -8.75 8.82 -3.37
C LEU A 231 -8.99 9.58 -2.06
N PHE A 232 -9.37 10.85 -2.14
CA PHE A 232 -9.72 11.67 -0.97
C PHE A 232 -10.88 11.06 -0.17
N LEU A 233 -11.94 10.59 -0.85
CA LEU A 233 -13.09 9.98 -0.18
C LEU A 233 -12.72 8.64 0.47
N LEU A 234 -11.89 7.81 -0.17
CA LEU A 234 -11.38 6.57 0.43
C LEU A 234 -10.56 6.86 1.68
N TRP A 235 -9.68 7.87 1.66
CA TRP A 235 -8.93 8.30 2.85
C TRP A 235 -9.85 8.80 3.96
N LYS A 236 -10.85 9.59 3.61
CA LYS A 236 -11.87 10.03 4.56
C LYS A 236 -12.62 8.84 5.16
N GLY A 237 -12.85 7.79 4.37
CA GLY A 237 -13.43 6.54 4.83
C GLY A 237 -12.58 5.80 5.85
N ILE A 238 -11.27 5.79 5.69
CA ILE A 238 -10.37 5.22 6.70
C ILE A 238 -10.54 5.96 8.04
N ILE A 239 -10.60 7.31 8.00
CA ILE A 239 -10.85 8.11 9.22
C ILE A 239 -12.20 7.75 9.84
N HIS A 240 -13.26 7.62 9.05
CA HIS A 240 -14.56 7.20 9.56
C HIS A 240 -14.55 5.78 10.12
N ALA A 241 -13.79 4.87 9.52
CA ALA A 241 -13.61 3.52 10.04
C ALA A 241 -12.90 3.53 11.40
N THR A 242 -11.83 4.32 11.56
CA THR A 242 -11.15 4.46 12.86
C THR A 242 -12.07 5.08 13.94
N LEU A 243 -12.88 6.05 13.57
CA LEU A 243 -13.86 6.62 14.49
C LEU A 243 -14.96 5.64 14.92
N ARG A 244 -15.31 4.66 14.06
CA ARG A 244 -16.24 3.57 14.41
C ARG A 244 -15.60 2.46 15.25
N HIS A 245 -14.28 2.40 15.24
CA HIS A 245 -13.49 1.40 15.94
C HIS A 245 -12.41 2.06 16.79
N PRO A 246 -12.81 2.88 17.80
CA PRO A 246 -11.89 3.67 18.62
C PRO A 246 -10.97 2.81 19.51
N GLU A 247 -11.21 1.51 19.58
CA GLU A 247 -10.37 0.54 20.28
C GLU A 247 -9.04 0.21 19.55
N TYR A 248 -8.85 0.72 18.34
CA TYR A 248 -7.62 0.53 17.56
C TYR A 248 -6.81 1.82 17.48
N ASP A 249 -5.70 1.87 18.21
CA ASP A 249 -4.84 3.04 18.33
C ASP A 249 -3.84 3.18 17.16
N TYR A 250 -3.61 2.09 16.43
CA TYR A 250 -2.58 2.04 15.39
C TYR A 250 -3.16 1.69 14.03
N LEU A 251 -2.57 2.29 12.99
CA LEU A 251 -2.79 1.90 11.61
C LEU A 251 -1.51 1.28 11.05
N MET A 252 -1.63 0.14 10.40
CA MET A 252 -0.52 -0.58 9.81
C MET A 252 -0.85 -0.96 8.37
N GLY A 253 0.11 -0.87 7.47
CA GLY A 253 -0.09 -1.27 6.07
C GLY A 253 1.21 -1.30 5.29
N SER A 254 1.24 -2.09 4.22
CA SER A 254 2.33 -2.08 3.24
C SER A 254 2.09 -1.02 2.18
N VAL A 255 3.14 -0.32 1.79
CA VAL A 255 3.14 0.63 0.66
C VAL A 255 4.16 0.14 -0.34
N SER A 256 3.76 -0.04 -1.60
CA SER A 256 4.70 -0.22 -2.71
C SER A 256 5.29 1.14 -3.08
N ILE A 257 6.61 1.18 -3.22
CA ILE A 257 7.38 2.39 -3.56
C ILE A 257 7.87 2.29 -4.99
#